data_05112e9874327eb557ae2d272a8b913c
#
_entry.id   05112e9874327eb557ae2d272a8b913c
#
_cell.length_a   1.000
_cell.length_b   1.000
_cell.length_c   1.000
_cell.angle_alpha   90.00
_cell.angle_beta   90.00
_cell.angle_gamma   90.00
#
_symmetry.space_group_name_H-M   'P 1'
#
loop_
_entity.id
_entity.type
_entity.pdbx_description
1 polymer ?
#
loop_
_entity_poly.entity_id
_entity_poly.type
_entity_poly.pdbx_seq_one_letter_code
_entity_poly.pdbx_strand_id
1 'polypeptide(L)'
;STDHESERVIIDIIRSKHPDHSILAEESGNFKKHLDYNWIIDPLDGTTNFVHNYPLFGVSIALLHKDKIIVGVVIELPSLNVYSAIQNGPAYCNDKIIKVSNNNKLIDSLLVTGFGYEHGNLWEDNMKLFKKFTDITQGVRRSGAAAVDMCHAASGKTDGYWEFDIKPWDNAAGSIIAKQAGALITGIRGEEFSIWDNQILATNGKIHEEMLKIITSTI
;
A
#
# COMPACT_ATOMS: atom_id res chain seq x y z
N SER A 1 -17.35 0.71 16.37
CA SER A 1 -16.48 1.76 15.84
C SER A 1 -16.79 1.99 14.36
N THR A 2 -16.27 3.08 13.78
CA THR A 2 -16.51 3.45 12.36
C THR A 2 -15.93 2.41 11.42
N ASP A 3 -14.78 1.87 11.71
CA ASP A 3 -14.10 0.79 10.99
C ASP A 3 -14.97 -0.47 10.87
N HIS A 4 -15.54 -0.96 11.98
CA HIS A 4 -16.48 -2.08 11.95
C HIS A 4 -17.75 -1.81 11.13
N GLU A 5 -18.28 -0.58 11.16
CA GLU A 5 -19.45 -0.21 10.36
C GLU A 5 -19.11 -0.14 8.87
N SER A 6 -17.96 0.46 8.52
CA SER A 6 -17.42 0.49 7.17
C SER A 6 -17.21 -0.94 6.63
N GLU A 7 -16.54 -1.78 7.40
CA GLU A 7 -16.30 -3.16 7.03
C GLU A 7 -17.59 -3.93 6.78
N ARG A 8 -18.58 -3.82 7.69
CA ARG A 8 -19.87 -4.47 7.54
C ARG A 8 -20.56 -4.08 6.23
N VAL A 9 -20.60 -2.79 5.90
CA VAL A 9 -21.21 -2.29 4.66
C VAL A 9 -20.51 -2.88 3.42
N ILE A 10 -19.17 -2.89 3.41
CA ILE A 10 -18.38 -3.45 2.30
C ILE A 10 -18.66 -4.95 2.15
N ILE A 11 -18.63 -5.71 3.25
CA ILE A 11 -18.88 -7.15 3.27
C ILE A 11 -20.30 -7.46 2.79
N ASP A 12 -21.32 -6.71 3.24
CA ASP A 12 -22.71 -6.91 2.84
C ASP A 12 -22.89 -6.69 1.33
N ILE A 13 -22.25 -5.67 0.76
CA ILE A 13 -22.27 -5.41 -0.69
C ILE A 13 -21.60 -6.56 -1.45
N ILE A 14 -20.41 -6.99 -1.02
CA ILE A 14 -19.70 -8.11 -1.66
C ILE A 14 -20.55 -9.38 -1.61
N ARG A 15 -21.08 -9.75 -0.46
CA ARG A 15 -21.89 -10.95 -0.28
C ARG A 15 -23.18 -10.93 -1.08
N SER A 16 -23.78 -9.77 -1.28
CA SER A 16 -25.00 -9.62 -2.09
C SER A 16 -24.76 -9.97 -3.56
N LYS A 17 -23.55 -9.77 -4.07
CA LYS A 17 -23.19 -9.99 -5.49
C LYS A 17 -22.31 -11.23 -5.69
N HIS A 18 -21.49 -11.57 -4.71
CA HIS A 18 -20.52 -12.65 -4.74
C HIS A 18 -20.58 -13.49 -3.46
N PRO A 19 -21.69 -14.20 -3.21
CA PRO A 19 -21.94 -14.90 -1.94
C PRO A 19 -20.93 -16.01 -1.63
N ASP A 20 -20.28 -16.57 -2.67
CA ASP A 20 -19.35 -17.68 -2.56
C ASP A 20 -17.87 -17.26 -2.50
N HIS A 21 -17.56 -15.98 -2.63
CA HIS A 21 -16.19 -15.49 -2.51
C HIS A 21 -15.73 -15.51 -1.04
N SER A 22 -14.43 -15.76 -0.84
CA SER A 22 -13.77 -15.61 0.45
C SER A 22 -13.50 -14.13 0.74
N ILE A 23 -13.40 -13.78 2.01
CA ILE A 23 -13.10 -12.41 2.46
C ILE A 23 -12.07 -12.50 3.58
N LEU A 24 -11.00 -11.73 3.46
CA LEU A 24 -10.05 -11.41 4.51
C LEU A 24 -10.17 -9.92 4.82
N ALA A 25 -10.59 -9.58 6.03
CA ALA A 25 -10.78 -8.20 6.45
C ALA A 25 -10.05 -7.95 7.77
N GLU A 26 -9.58 -6.73 7.97
CA GLU A 26 -8.76 -6.34 9.11
C GLU A 26 -9.47 -6.62 10.44
N GLU A 27 -10.72 -6.17 10.59
CA GLU A 27 -11.45 -6.20 11.86
C GLU A 27 -12.05 -7.57 12.19
N SER A 28 -12.67 -8.22 11.21
CA SER A 28 -13.41 -9.47 11.41
C SER A 28 -12.66 -10.74 10.99
N GLY A 29 -11.47 -10.58 10.41
CA GLY A 29 -10.60 -11.69 10.05
C GLY A 29 -11.00 -12.42 8.76
N ASN A 30 -10.86 -13.75 8.73
CA ASN A 30 -10.92 -14.54 7.50
C ASN A 30 -12.21 -15.36 7.41
N PHE A 31 -13.04 -15.07 6.41
CA PHE A 31 -14.25 -15.81 6.04
C PHE A 31 -13.99 -16.67 4.80
N LYS A 32 -13.44 -17.86 4.99
CA LYS A 32 -13.15 -18.81 3.90
C LYS A 32 -14.44 -19.44 3.36
N LYS A 33 -14.65 -19.32 2.05
CA LYS A 33 -15.71 -20.03 1.30
C LYS A 33 -15.16 -20.69 0.05
N HIS A 34 -14.88 -19.90 -0.99
CA HIS A 34 -14.33 -20.38 -2.26
C HIS A 34 -12.83 -20.12 -2.30
N LEU A 35 -12.04 -21.11 -2.68
CA LEU A 35 -10.58 -20.99 -2.66
C LEU A 35 -10.00 -20.08 -3.77
N ASP A 36 -10.73 -19.88 -4.86
CA ASP A 36 -10.21 -19.19 -6.04
C ASP A 36 -10.34 -17.67 -5.96
N TYR A 37 -11.38 -17.14 -5.30
CA TYR A 37 -11.62 -15.70 -5.19
C TYR A 37 -11.59 -15.25 -3.73
N ASN A 38 -10.74 -14.28 -3.43
CA ASN A 38 -10.58 -13.75 -2.08
C ASN A 38 -10.52 -12.22 -2.11
N TRP A 39 -11.45 -11.58 -1.42
CA TRP A 39 -11.42 -10.14 -1.19
C TRP A 39 -10.53 -9.84 0.00
N ILE A 40 -9.70 -8.82 -0.12
CA ILE A 40 -8.85 -8.32 0.97
C ILE A 40 -9.26 -6.88 1.24
N ILE A 41 -9.61 -6.57 2.49
CA ILE A 41 -10.29 -5.33 2.87
C ILE A 41 -9.58 -4.70 4.06
N ASP A 42 -9.20 -3.43 3.92
CA ASP A 42 -8.96 -2.51 5.01
C ASP A 42 -10.10 -1.48 5.01
N PRO A 43 -10.98 -1.51 6.01
CA PRO A 43 -12.14 -0.63 6.07
C PRO A 43 -11.79 0.81 6.46
N LEU A 44 -10.60 1.03 7.06
CA LEU A 44 -10.12 2.33 7.50
C LEU A 44 -8.59 2.36 7.64
N ASP A 45 -7.89 2.40 6.50
CA ASP A 45 -6.44 2.67 6.45
C ASP A 45 -6.13 4.03 7.07
N GLY A 46 -5.26 4.06 8.08
CA GLY A 46 -4.93 5.27 8.81
C GLY A 46 -5.89 5.59 9.97
N THR A 47 -6.32 4.60 10.75
CA THR A 47 -7.23 4.75 11.90
C THR A 47 -6.78 5.83 12.89
N THR A 48 -5.49 5.92 13.19
CA THR A 48 -4.95 6.99 14.05
C THR A 48 -5.19 8.38 13.47
N ASN A 49 -4.97 8.56 12.17
CA ASN A 49 -5.23 9.82 11.47
C ASN A 49 -6.71 10.20 11.55
N PHE A 50 -7.59 9.23 11.31
CA PHE A 50 -9.04 9.43 11.40
C PHE A 50 -9.47 9.89 12.80
N VAL A 51 -9.02 9.21 13.86
CA VAL A 51 -9.34 9.55 15.25
C VAL A 51 -8.89 10.97 15.62
N HIS A 52 -7.75 11.42 15.09
CA HIS A 52 -7.21 12.75 15.31
C HIS A 52 -7.68 13.81 14.31
N ASN A 53 -8.62 13.49 13.40
CA ASN A 53 -9.04 14.39 12.32
C ASN A 53 -7.88 14.85 11.42
N TYR A 54 -6.80 14.06 11.34
CA TYR A 54 -5.71 14.33 10.41
C TYR A 54 -6.14 13.93 8.99
N PRO A 55 -6.05 14.82 7.99
CA PRO A 55 -6.77 14.66 6.71
C PRO A 55 -6.06 13.72 5.74
N LEU A 56 -5.69 12.52 6.17
CA LEU A 56 -5.14 11.46 5.34
C LEU A 56 -5.49 10.09 5.91
N PHE A 57 -6.48 9.45 5.36
CA PHE A 57 -6.91 8.08 5.67
C PHE A 57 -7.67 7.53 4.44
N GLY A 58 -8.00 6.26 4.44
CA GLY A 58 -8.62 5.69 3.26
C GLY A 58 -9.39 4.40 3.52
N VAL A 59 -9.92 3.83 2.44
CA VAL A 59 -10.48 2.49 2.38
C VAL A 59 -9.76 1.73 1.28
N SER A 60 -9.30 0.52 1.56
CA SER A 60 -8.56 -0.31 0.63
C SER A 60 -9.28 -1.62 0.37
N ILE A 61 -9.53 -1.95 -0.90
CA ILE A 61 -10.24 -3.17 -1.31
C ILE A 61 -9.48 -3.79 -2.48
N ALA A 62 -9.08 -5.05 -2.34
CA ALA A 62 -8.49 -5.85 -3.40
C ALA A 62 -9.27 -7.13 -3.65
N LEU A 63 -9.22 -7.64 -4.88
CA LEU A 63 -9.70 -8.96 -5.24
C LEU A 63 -8.54 -9.80 -5.77
N LEU A 64 -8.36 -10.96 -5.17
CA LEU A 64 -7.44 -11.99 -5.63
C LEU A 64 -8.21 -13.09 -6.37
N HIS A 65 -7.58 -13.61 -7.42
CA HIS A 65 -7.96 -14.86 -8.07
C HIS A 65 -6.75 -15.80 -8.11
N LYS A 66 -6.84 -16.95 -7.41
CA LYS A 66 -5.73 -17.93 -7.29
C LYS A 66 -4.42 -17.25 -6.88
N ASP A 67 -4.44 -16.55 -5.76
CA ASP A 67 -3.31 -15.82 -5.15
C ASP A 67 -2.73 -14.65 -5.99
N LYS A 68 -3.35 -14.31 -7.13
CA LYS A 68 -2.97 -13.13 -7.93
C LYS A 68 -3.96 -12.01 -7.72
N ILE A 69 -3.48 -10.84 -7.40
CA ILE A 69 -4.33 -9.64 -7.31
C ILE A 69 -4.79 -9.28 -8.73
N ILE A 70 -6.10 -9.22 -8.93
CA ILE A 70 -6.72 -8.92 -10.23
C ILE A 70 -7.40 -7.55 -10.25
N VAL A 71 -7.82 -7.03 -9.10
CA VAL A 71 -8.41 -5.68 -8.96
C VAL A 71 -7.92 -5.07 -7.66
N GLY A 72 -7.67 -3.77 -7.68
CA GLY A 72 -7.42 -2.96 -6.48
C GLY A 72 -8.14 -1.63 -6.58
N VAL A 73 -8.73 -1.20 -5.48
CA VAL A 73 -9.35 0.12 -5.31
C VAL A 73 -8.95 0.68 -3.96
N VAL A 74 -8.50 1.93 -3.95
CA VAL A 74 -8.22 2.71 -2.74
C VAL A 74 -8.94 4.05 -2.85
N ILE A 75 -9.70 4.42 -1.81
CA ILE A 75 -10.31 5.74 -1.71
C ILE A 75 -9.53 6.53 -0.67
N GLU A 76 -8.91 7.62 -1.09
CA GLU A 76 -8.25 8.58 -0.21
C GLU A 76 -9.27 9.58 0.34
N LEU A 77 -9.30 9.77 1.65
CA LEU A 77 -10.21 10.64 2.35
C LEU A 77 -9.42 11.73 3.14
N PRO A 78 -9.95 12.93 3.25
CA PRO A 78 -11.25 13.44 2.79
C PRO A 78 -11.23 13.96 1.33
N SER A 79 -10.13 13.78 0.58
CA SER A 79 -9.98 14.31 -0.79
C SER A 79 -10.96 13.70 -1.80
N LEU A 80 -11.52 12.52 -1.49
CA LEU A 80 -12.37 11.70 -2.36
C LEU A 80 -11.66 11.25 -3.65
N ASN A 81 -10.34 11.15 -3.64
CA ASN A 81 -9.61 10.56 -4.75
C ASN A 81 -9.79 9.04 -4.76
N VAL A 82 -10.27 8.50 -5.87
CA VAL A 82 -10.46 7.07 -6.08
C VAL A 82 -9.34 6.56 -6.98
N TYR A 83 -8.43 5.79 -6.41
CA TYR A 83 -7.40 5.08 -7.15
C TYR A 83 -7.87 3.68 -7.49
N SER A 84 -7.63 3.22 -8.71
CA SER A 84 -8.04 1.89 -9.13
C SER A 84 -7.13 1.30 -10.21
N ALA A 85 -7.03 -0.02 -10.22
CA ALA A 85 -6.39 -0.76 -11.29
C ALA A 85 -6.99 -2.16 -11.45
N ILE A 86 -6.93 -2.66 -12.68
CA ILE A 86 -7.24 -4.04 -13.04
C ILE A 86 -5.94 -4.66 -13.58
N GLN A 87 -5.70 -5.92 -13.30
CA GLN A 87 -4.55 -6.65 -13.80
C GLN A 87 -4.43 -6.52 -15.33
N ASN A 88 -3.23 -6.17 -15.81
CA ASN A 88 -2.91 -5.90 -17.22
C ASN A 88 -3.61 -4.69 -17.83
N GLY A 89 -4.25 -3.84 -17.03
CA GLY A 89 -4.80 -2.55 -17.44
C GLY A 89 -3.99 -1.38 -16.89
N PRO A 90 -4.29 -0.14 -17.25
CA PRO A 90 -3.70 1.04 -16.64
C PRO A 90 -4.21 1.27 -15.20
N ALA A 91 -3.45 2.04 -14.42
CA ALA A 91 -3.91 2.57 -13.15
C ALA A 91 -4.57 3.94 -13.35
N TYR A 92 -5.58 4.21 -12.53
CA TYR A 92 -6.37 5.44 -12.59
C TYR A 92 -6.43 6.14 -11.23
N CYS A 93 -6.58 7.46 -11.28
CA CYS A 93 -7.09 8.28 -10.18
C CYS A 93 -8.21 9.16 -10.72
N ASN A 94 -9.45 9.00 -10.22
CA ASN A 94 -10.63 9.74 -10.69
C ASN A 94 -10.73 9.73 -12.23
N ASP A 95 -10.75 8.57 -12.86
CA ASP A 95 -10.84 8.35 -14.31
C ASP A 95 -9.65 8.85 -15.15
N LYS A 96 -8.60 9.39 -14.51
CA LYS A 96 -7.36 9.80 -15.20
C LYS A 96 -6.30 8.76 -15.02
N ILE A 97 -5.64 8.36 -16.12
CA ILE A 97 -4.49 7.45 -16.06
C ILE A 97 -3.37 8.11 -15.25
N ILE A 98 -2.86 7.38 -14.28
CA ILE A 98 -1.71 7.77 -13.45
C ILE A 98 -0.48 6.96 -13.81
N LYS A 99 0.68 7.54 -13.54
CA LYS A 99 1.99 6.91 -13.69
C LYS A 99 2.91 7.35 -12.56
N VAL A 100 3.86 6.49 -12.24
CA VAL A 100 4.95 6.82 -11.32
C VAL A 100 5.76 8.02 -11.83
N SER A 101 6.50 8.66 -10.94
CA SER A 101 7.36 9.79 -11.28
C SER A 101 8.49 9.42 -12.24
N ASN A 102 9.06 10.45 -12.87
CA ASN A 102 10.21 10.29 -13.79
C ASN A 102 11.56 10.63 -13.14
N ASN A 103 11.58 10.93 -11.84
CA ASN A 103 12.81 11.25 -11.13
C ASN A 103 13.79 10.07 -11.14
N ASN A 104 15.03 10.29 -11.49
CA ASN A 104 16.07 9.25 -11.58
C ASN A 104 17.25 9.49 -10.62
N LYS A 105 17.10 10.41 -9.67
CA LYS A 105 18.12 10.73 -8.68
C LYS A 105 17.53 10.62 -7.27
N LEU A 106 18.15 9.82 -6.44
CA LEU A 106 17.68 9.64 -5.07
C LEU A 106 17.77 10.95 -4.25
N ILE A 107 18.80 11.76 -4.47
CA ILE A 107 18.96 13.06 -3.81
C ILE A 107 17.79 14.04 -4.10
N ASP A 108 17.15 13.92 -5.24
CA ASP A 108 16.02 14.75 -5.66
C ASP A 108 14.66 14.09 -5.33
N SER A 109 14.67 12.98 -4.58
CA SER A 109 13.47 12.18 -4.31
C SER A 109 12.73 12.64 -3.07
N LEU A 110 11.39 12.53 -3.11
CA LEU A 110 10.51 12.53 -1.96
C LEU A 110 10.06 11.09 -1.70
N LEU A 111 10.41 10.57 -0.53
CA LEU A 111 10.04 9.21 -0.13
C LEU A 111 8.94 9.22 0.93
N VAL A 112 8.28 8.09 1.10
CA VAL A 112 7.29 7.87 2.16
C VAL A 112 7.47 6.51 2.81
N THR A 113 7.20 6.40 4.11
CA THR A 113 7.25 5.16 4.88
C THR A 113 6.17 5.13 5.95
N GLY A 114 5.88 3.95 6.45
CA GLY A 114 5.10 3.73 7.66
C GLY A 114 5.90 2.98 8.72
N PHE A 115 5.34 2.84 9.89
CA PHE A 115 5.92 2.12 11.02
C PHE A 115 4.85 1.20 11.64
N GLY A 116 5.18 -0.08 11.78
CA GLY A 116 4.37 -1.00 12.56
C GLY A 116 4.28 -0.57 14.03
N TYR A 117 3.27 -1.09 14.72
CA TYR A 117 3.00 -0.74 16.12
C TYR A 117 3.91 -1.49 17.11
N GLU A 118 4.54 -2.58 16.69
CA GLU A 118 5.46 -3.36 17.52
C GLU A 118 6.88 -2.82 17.43
N HIS A 119 7.42 -2.39 18.57
CA HIS A 119 8.79 -1.87 18.68
C HIS A 119 9.78 -3.03 18.87
N GLY A 120 10.15 -3.68 17.76
CA GLY A 120 11.12 -4.77 17.68
C GLY A 120 12.23 -4.48 16.66
N ASN A 121 12.93 -5.53 16.22
CA ASN A 121 14.04 -5.38 15.27
C ASN A 121 13.62 -4.69 13.97
N LEU A 122 12.44 -5.00 13.42
CA LEU A 122 11.93 -4.39 12.19
C LEU A 122 11.68 -2.88 12.38
N TRP A 123 11.19 -2.48 13.55
CA TRP A 123 11.00 -1.06 13.87
C TRP A 123 12.34 -0.33 13.97
N GLU A 124 13.35 -0.92 14.65
CA GLU A 124 14.70 -0.37 14.75
C GLU A 124 15.37 -0.25 13.38
N ASP A 125 15.24 -1.25 12.52
CA ASP A 125 15.75 -1.21 11.15
C ASP A 125 15.07 -0.13 10.32
N ASN A 126 13.76 0.03 10.46
CA ASN A 126 13.04 1.11 9.80
C ASN A 126 13.48 2.50 10.28
N MET A 127 13.75 2.68 11.57
CA MET A 127 14.28 3.95 12.11
C MET A 127 15.67 4.28 11.54
N LYS A 128 16.55 3.29 11.38
CA LYS A 128 17.86 3.48 10.72
C LYS A 128 17.67 3.94 9.27
N LEU A 129 16.77 3.30 8.52
CA LEU A 129 16.45 3.67 7.14
C LEU A 129 15.81 5.05 7.05
N PHE A 130 14.84 5.35 7.93
CA PHE A 130 14.20 6.66 8.00
C PHE A 130 15.23 7.78 8.18
N LYS A 131 16.13 7.62 9.15
CA LYS A 131 17.24 8.56 9.35
C LYS A 131 18.10 8.65 8.10
N LYS A 132 18.55 7.51 7.57
CA LYS A 132 19.45 7.46 6.41
C LYS A 132 18.85 8.15 5.19
N PHE A 133 17.62 7.81 4.82
CA PHE A 133 16.96 8.41 3.67
C PHE A 133 16.62 9.89 3.88
N THR A 134 16.32 10.32 5.11
CA THR A 134 16.12 11.75 5.42
C THR A 134 17.40 12.55 5.17
N ASP A 135 18.58 11.97 5.46
CA ASP A 135 19.86 12.64 5.27
C ASP A 135 20.28 12.80 3.78
N ILE A 136 19.78 11.93 2.89
CA ILE A 136 20.29 11.82 1.50
C ILE A 136 19.23 12.06 0.41
N THR A 137 18.02 12.41 0.77
CA THR A 137 16.93 12.73 -0.17
C THR A 137 16.38 14.13 0.10
N GLN A 138 15.43 14.61 -0.70
CA GLN A 138 14.72 15.86 -0.40
C GLN A 138 13.86 15.76 0.86
N GLY A 139 13.46 14.55 1.25
CA GLY A 139 12.75 14.31 2.48
C GLY A 139 12.02 12.98 2.48
N VAL A 140 11.61 12.59 3.69
CA VAL A 140 10.78 11.41 3.94
C VAL A 140 9.48 11.87 4.61
N ARG A 141 8.39 11.25 4.23
CA ARG A 141 7.07 11.42 4.88
C ARG A 141 6.73 10.17 5.68
N ARG A 142 6.08 10.36 6.81
CA ARG A 142 5.40 9.31 7.59
C ARG A 142 3.95 9.73 7.70
N SER A 143 3.17 9.43 6.69
CA SER A 143 1.80 9.93 6.55
C SER A 143 0.78 9.13 7.34
N GLY A 144 1.01 7.84 7.56
CA GLY A 144 0.22 7.00 8.46
C GLY A 144 -1.01 6.35 7.84
N ALA A 145 -1.02 6.17 6.51
CA ALA A 145 -2.04 5.43 5.77
C ALA A 145 -1.35 4.71 4.59
N ALA A 146 -1.02 3.43 4.79
CA ALA A 146 -0.14 2.66 3.92
C ALA A 146 -0.68 2.49 2.49
N ALA A 147 -1.97 2.16 2.34
CA ALA A 147 -2.60 2.01 1.03
C ALA A 147 -2.63 3.34 0.25
N VAL A 148 -2.87 4.46 0.96
CA VAL A 148 -2.84 5.80 0.36
C VAL A 148 -1.40 6.18 -0.02
N ASP A 149 -0.40 5.86 0.80
CA ASP A 149 1.01 6.13 0.53
C ASP A 149 1.49 5.43 -0.75
N MET A 150 1.09 4.17 -0.96
CA MET A 150 1.34 3.45 -2.21
C MET A 150 0.65 4.11 -3.42
N CYS A 151 -0.57 4.63 -3.26
CA CYS A 151 -1.26 5.39 -4.32
C CYS A 151 -0.55 6.71 -4.64
N HIS A 152 0.06 7.36 -3.65
CA HIS A 152 0.87 8.54 -3.86
C HIS A 152 2.15 8.20 -4.66
N ALA A 153 2.81 7.09 -4.38
CA ALA A 153 3.92 6.60 -5.20
C ALA A 153 3.46 6.24 -6.63
N ALA A 154 2.31 5.56 -6.77
CA ALA A 154 1.72 5.23 -8.06
C ALA A 154 1.39 6.44 -8.93
N SER A 155 1.00 7.56 -8.32
CA SER A 155 0.62 8.80 -9.02
C SER A 155 1.77 9.79 -9.18
N GLY A 156 2.99 9.41 -8.77
CA GLY A 156 4.18 10.25 -8.89
C GLY A 156 4.24 11.42 -7.91
N LYS A 157 3.40 11.43 -6.87
CA LYS A 157 3.47 12.41 -5.77
C LYS A 157 4.68 12.16 -4.88
N THR A 158 5.05 10.88 -4.71
CA THR A 158 6.29 10.42 -4.08
C THR A 158 7.03 9.52 -5.06
N ASP A 159 8.35 9.36 -4.88
CA ASP A 159 9.20 8.58 -5.78
C ASP A 159 9.42 7.14 -5.32
N GLY A 160 9.19 6.89 -4.03
CA GLY A 160 9.34 5.57 -3.43
C GLY A 160 8.66 5.47 -2.07
N TYR A 161 8.30 4.24 -1.73
CA TYR A 161 7.66 3.84 -0.50
C TYR A 161 8.32 2.57 0.02
N TRP A 162 8.58 2.49 1.32
CA TRP A 162 8.97 1.26 1.99
C TRP A 162 8.27 1.14 3.34
N GLU A 163 8.00 -0.06 3.76
CA GLU A 163 7.42 -0.30 5.08
C GLU A 163 7.75 -1.71 5.58
N PHE A 164 7.86 -1.83 6.90
CA PHE A 164 7.96 -3.09 7.64
C PHE A 164 6.71 -3.32 8.48
N ASP A 165 6.47 -4.58 8.85
CA ASP A 165 5.33 -5.04 9.64
C ASP A 165 3.97 -4.70 9.01
N ILE A 166 3.95 -4.69 7.67
CA ILE A 166 2.76 -4.42 6.86
C ILE A 166 1.90 -5.69 6.74
N LYS A 167 0.59 -5.52 6.68
CA LYS A 167 -0.37 -6.62 6.56
C LYS A 167 -0.94 -6.72 5.12
N PRO A 168 -1.58 -7.86 4.75
CA PRO A 168 -2.14 -8.02 3.40
C PRO A 168 -3.15 -6.93 3.02
N TRP A 169 -3.98 -6.46 3.94
CA TRP A 169 -4.98 -5.44 3.68
C TRP A 169 -4.38 -4.05 3.46
N ASP A 170 -3.22 -3.76 4.06
CA ASP A 170 -2.51 -2.49 3.86
C ASP A 170 -1.91 -2.40 2.45
N ASN A 171 -1.47 -3.55 1.88
CA ASN A 171 -0.63 -3.54 0.67
C ASN A 171 -1.29 -4.11 -0.60
N ALA A 172 -2.35 -4.93 -0.50
CA ALA A 172 -2.89 -5.64 -1.65
C ALA A 172 -3.41 -4.70 -2.75
N ALA A 173 -4.31 -3.77 -2.43
CA ALA A 173 -4.86 -2.86 -3.44
C ALA A 173 -3.82 -1.86 -3.93
N GLY A 174 -3.04 -1.27 -3.01
CA GLY A 174 -1.99 -0.31 -3.36
C GLY A 174 -0.92 -0.91 -4.26
N SER A 175 -0.55 -2.18 -4.06
CA SER A 175 0.50 -2.84 -4.86
C SER A 175 0.08 -3.05 -6.33
N ILE A 176 -1.14 -3.49 -6.61
CA ILE A 176 -1.59 -3.62 -8.01
C ILE A 176 -1.73 -2.24 -8.66
N ILE A 177 -2.24 -1.22 -7.95
CA ILE A 177 -2.34 0.15 -8.47
C ILE A 177 -0.94 0.68 -8.81
N ALA A 178 0.03 0.54 -7.91
CA ALA A 178 1.40 0.98 -8.15
C ALA A 178 2.06 0.20 -9.30
N LYS A 179 1.91 -1.12 -9.34
CA LYS A 179 2.43 -1.96 -10.42
C LYS A 179 1.89 -1.55 -11.79
N GLN A 180 0.57 -1.34 -11.90
CA GLN A 180 -0.07 -0.93 -13.14
C GLN A 180 0.26 0.53 -13.55
N ALA A 181 0.67 1.36 -12.58
CA ALA A 181 1.21 2.69 -12.83
C ALA A 181 2.69 2.71 -13.27
N GLY A 182 3.36 1.54 -13.27
CA GLY A 182 4.75 1.37 -13.68
C GLY A 182 5.75 1.32 -12.53
N ALA A 183 5.32 1.16 -11.28
CA ALA A 183 6.22 0.95 -10.16
C ALA A 183 6.94 -0.39 -10.24
N LEU A 184 8.19 -0.41 -9.78
CA LEU A 184 8.91 -1.63 -9.43
C LEU A 184 8.67 -1.94 -7.95
N ILE A 185 8.20 -3.15 -7.67
CA ILE A 185 7.85 -3.60 -6.31
C ILE A 185 8.64 -4.88 -6.00
N THR A 186 9.33 -4.88 -4.86
CA THR A 186 10.07 -6.03 -4.32
C THR A 186 9.83 -6.13 -2.82
N GLY A 187 10.31 -7.18 -2.21
CA GLY A 187 10.60 -7.16 -0.79
C GLY A 187 11.72 -6.16 -0.48
N ILE A 188 11.98 -5.92 0.81
CA ILE A 188 12.88 -4.84 1.25
C ILE A 188 14.35 -5.07 0.85
N ARG A 189 14.75 -6.31 0.56
CA ARG A 189 16.11 -6.67 0.14
C ARG A 189 16.19 -7.10 -1.33
N GLY A 190 15.11 -6.85 -2.12
CA GLY A 190 15.04 -7.15 -3.55
C GLY A 190 14.46 -8.51 -3.90
N GLU A 191 13.97 -9.28 -2.93
CA GLU A 191 13.26 -10.54 -3.14
C GLU A 191 11.92 -10.30 -3.88
N GLU A 192 11.38 -11.37 -4.47
CA GLU A 192 10.07 -11.31 -5.10
C GLU A 192 9.01 -10.90 -4.06
N PHE A 193 8.22 -9.89 -4.40
CA PHE A 193 7.18 -9.38 -3.52
C PHE A 193 5.98 -10.31 -3.42
N SER A 194 5.54 -10.56 -2.20
CA SER A 194 4.26 -11.20 -1.88
C SER A 194 3.49 -10.34 -0.88
N ILE A 195 2.18 -10.20 -1.07
CA ILE A 195 1.32 -9.50 -0.10
C ILE A 195 1.26 -10.18 1.27
N TRP A 196 1.69 -11.44 1.35
CA TRP A 196 1.77 -12.22 2.58
C TRP A 196 3.06 -11.97 3.36
N ASP A 197 4.04 -11.32 2.74
CA ASP A 197 5.25 -10.88 3.43
C ASP A 197 4.95 -9.61 4.21
N ASN A 198 5.70 -9.41 5.29
CA ASN A 198 5.49 -8.28 6.19
C ASN A 198 6.36 -7.05 5.85
N GLN A 199 6.83 -6.95 4.61
CA GLN A 199 7.72 -5.87 4.18
C GLN A 199 7.62 -5.62 2.67
N ILE A 200 7.81 -4.36 2.28
CA ILE A 200 7.68 -3.93 0.90
C ILE A 200 8.64 -2.79 0.57
N LEU A 201 9.13 -2.78 -0.66
CA LEU A 201 9.76 -1.64 -1.31
C LEU A 201 9.09 -1.42 -2.66
N ALA A 202 8.45 -0.27 -2.83
CA ALA A 202 7.84 0.16 -4.10
C ALA A 202 8.44 1.49 -4.54
N THR A 203 8.89 1.58 -5.78
CA THR A 203 9.51 2.81 -6.31
C THR A 203 9.06 3.08 -7.73
N ASN A 204 9.44 4.24 -8.26
CA ASN A 204 9.26 4.57 -9.68
C ASN A 204 10.14 3.74 -10.65
N GLY A 205 10.88 2.75 -10.14
CA GLY A 205 11.78 1.87 -10.89
C GLY A 205 13.16 2.47 -11.17
N LYS A 206 13.30 3.79 -11.20
CA LYS A 206 14.56 4.46 -11.57
C LYS A 206 15.52 4.62 -10.39
N ILE A 207 14.99 4.74 -9.20
CA ILE A 207 15.78 4.85 -7.95
C ILE A 207 15.85 3.53 -7.17
N HIS A 208 15.22 2.46 -7.67
CA HIS A 208 15.05 1.20 -6.95
C HIS A 208 16.37 0.55 -6.53
N GLU A 209 17.27 0.37 -7.50
CA GLU A 209 18.59 -0.23 -7.26
C GLU A 209 19.44 0.58 -6.29
N GLU A 210 19.37 1.91 -6.35
CA GLU A 210 20.08 2.77 -5.41
C GLU A 210 19.51 2.63 -3.99
N MET A 211 18.17 2.59 -3.86
CA MET A 211 17.52 2.33 -2.58
C MET A 211 17.90 0.96 -2.01
N LEU A 212 17.87 -0.11 -2.82
CA LEU A 212 18.27 -1.46 -2.38
C LEU A 212 19.71 -1.50 -1.85
N LYS A 213 20.66 -0.85 -2.52
CA LYS A 213 22.05 -0.75 -2.06
C LYS A 213 22.16 -0.08 -0.70
N ILE A 214 21.42 1.01 -0.49
CA ILE A 214 21.41 1.74 0.77
C ILE A 214 20.77 0.91 1.86
N ILE A 215 19.63 0.28 1.59
CA ILE A 215 18.94 -0.60 2.52
C ILE A 215 19.88 -1.72 2.98
N THR A 216 20.44 -2.47 2.03
CA THR A 216 21.34 -3.61 2.33
C THR A 216 22.60 -3.20 3.10
N SER A 217 23.08 -1.97 2.92
CA SER A 217 24.26 -1.47 3.65
C SER A 217 23.92 -0.87 5.02
N THR A 218 22.64 -0.65 5.31
CA THR A 218 22.20 0.01 6.55
C THR A 218 21.65 -0.99 7.57
N ILE A 219 21.01 -2.07 7.08
CA ILE A 219 20.36 -3.09 7.92
C ILE A 219 20.78 -4.56 7.49
#